data_b4f653f4fe696a089a97236a6789d754
#
_entry.id   b4f653f4fe696a089a97236a6789d754
#
_cell.length_a   1.000
_cell.length_b   1.000
_cell.length_c   1.000
_cell.angle_alpha   90.00
_cell.angle_beta   90.00
_cell.angle_gamma   90.00
#
_symmetry.space_group_name_H-M   'P 1'
#
loop_
_entity.id
_entity.type
_entity.pdbx_description
1 polymer ?
#
loop_
_entity_poly.entity_id
_entity_poly.type
_entity_poly.pdbx_seq_one_letter_code
_entity_poly.pdbx_strand_id
1 'polypeptide(L)'
;MKQPEINYWITAMLKKHDRVSDLNITVGKTLQVESDGQLVPVEVQPPVTELTPFQTEVFALNLIGGNRRLLRDLVTKGSCDLSYSLDDKVRFRVNIFSQKGYYSSVLRKLETKIPSIGSFNFPDSFTKMAREVNGLILFTGATGTGKTTSMAAILNRINEERAVHIVTL
;
A
#
# COMPACT_ATOMS: atom_id res chain seq x y z
N MET A 1 9.73 5.43 20.82
CA MET A 1 9.90 5.38 19.36
C MET A 1 9.49 6.72 18.78
N LYS A 2 10.32 7.32 17.94
CA LYS A 2 10.05 8.60 17.27
C LYS A 2 9.79 8.34 15.79
N GLN A 3 9.21 9.30 15.06
CA GLN A 3 8.95 9.17 13.62
C GLN A 3 10.16 8.70 12.78
N PRO A 4 11.41 9.17 13.04
CA PRO A 4 12.58 8.67 12.32
C PRO A 4 12.84 7.17 12.50
N GLU A 5 12.56 6.60 13.67
CA GLU A 5 12.73 5.16 13.91
C GLU A 5 11.69 4.34 13.16
N ILE A 6 10.46 4.84 13.07
CA ILE A 6 9.38 4.22 12.29
C ILE A 6 9.74 4.22 10.80
N ASN A 7 10.19 5.36 10.27
CA ASN A 7 10.63 5.47 8.89
C ASN A 7 11.83 4.55 8.60
N TYR A 8 12.75 4.42 9.55
CA TYR A 8 13.86 3.47 9.45
C TYR A 8 13.37 2.03 9.34
N TRP A 9 12.44 1.59 10.21
CA TRP A 9 11.88 0.24 10.14
C TRP A 9 11.18 -0.01 8.81
N ILE A 10 10.30 0.91 8.39
CA ILE A 10 9.59 0.80 7.10
C ILE A 10 10.60 0.72 5.94
N THR A 11 11.64 1.55 5.96
CA THR A 11 12.69 1.54 4.92
C THR A 11 13.47 0.22 4.90
N ALA A 12 13.85 -0.30 6.07
CA ALA A 12 14.55 -1.57 6.19
C ALA A 12 13.69 -2.74 5.67
N MET A 13 12.41 -2.74 6.02
CA MET A 13 11.43 -3.73 5.56
C MET A 13 11.27 -3.70 4.03
N LEU A 14 11.19 -2.52 3.43
CA LEU A 14 11.08 -2.38 1.96
C LEU A 14 12.33 -2.84 1.21
N LYS A 15 13.51 -2.73 1.84
CA LYS A 15 14.79 -3.13 1.23
C LYS A 15 15.09 -4.62 1.34
N LYS A 16 14.29 -5.37 2.11
CA LYS A 16 14.56 -6.81 2.36
C LYS A 16 14.42 -7.65 1.10
N HIS A 17 13.42 -7.32 0.25
CA HIS A 17 13.14 -7.99 -1.03
C HIS A 17 12.62 -7.00 -2.06
N ASP A 18 12.82 -7.29 -3.34
CA ASP A 18 12.36 -6.42 -4.43
C ASP A 18 10.83 -6.36 -4.56
N ARG A 19 10.14 -7.44 -4.17
CA ARG A 19 8.68 -7.62 -4.33
C ARG A 19 7.92 -7.62 -3.01
N VAL A 20 8.23 -6.67 -2.14
CA VAL A 20 7.48 -6.51 -0.89
C VAL A 20 6.10 -5.94 -1.20
N SER A 21 5.04 -6.65 -0.80
CA SER A 21 3.64 -6.22 -0.90
C SER A 21 3.12 -5.61 0.39
N ASP A 22 3.33 -6.29 1.51
CA ASP A 22 2.81 -5.88 2.81
C ASP A 22 3.90 -5.90 3.89
N LEU A 23 3.82 -4.94 4.82
CA LEU A 23 4.66 -4.87 6.00
C LEU A 23 3.80 -5.20 7.21
N ASN A 24 4.24 -6.15 8.04
CA ASN A 24 3.49 -6.65 9.18
C ASN A 24 4.19 -6.31 10.50
N ILE A 25 3.48 -5.61 11.38
CA ILE A 25 3.92 -5.19 12.71
C ILE A 25 2.97 -5.82 13.72
N THR A 26 3.40 -6.89 14.37
CA THR A 26 2.55 -7.69 15.27
C THR A 26 3.30 -8.06 16.55
N VAL A 27 2.63 -7.97 17.69
CA VAL A 27 3.20 -8.32 19.01
C VAL A 27 3.71 -9.76 19.04
N GLY A 28 4.86 -9.98 19.68
CA GLY A 28 5.48 -11.31 19.82
C GLY A 28 6.06 -11.87 18.54
N LYS A 29 6.18 -11.04 17.50
CA LYS A 29 6.85 -11.37 16.23
C LYS A 29 7.96 -10.37 15.97
N THR A 30 8.96 -10.77 15.20
CA THR A 30 9.90 -9.81 14.59
C THR A 30 9.18 -9.01 13.50
N LEU A 31 9.84 -7.97 12.98
CA LEU A 31 9.37 -7.29 11.77
C LEU A 31 9.27 -8.30 10.63
N GLN A 32 8.15 -8.32 9.91
CA GLN A 32 7.92 -9.27 8.81
C GLN A 32 7.37 -8.55 7.59
N VAL A 33 7.80 -8.98 6.43
CA VAL A 33 7.25 -8.54 5.14
C VAL A 33 6.59 -9.71 4.42
N GLU A 34 5.56 -9.42 3.65
CA GLU A 34 5.04 -10.35 2.68
C GLU A 34 5.73 -10.10 1.33
N SER A 35 6.33 -11.14 0.79
CA SER A 35 6.96 -11.16 -0.53
C SER A 35 6.60 -12.44 -1.24
N ASP A 36 6.05 -12.34 -2.45
CA ASP A 36 5.60 -13.47 -3.28
C ASP A 36 4.69 -14.47 -2.51
N GLY A 37 3.81 -13.94 -1.64
CA GLY A 37 2.86 -14.73 -0.84
C GLY A 37 3.46 -15.41 0.39
N GLN A 38 4.70 -15.09 0.76
CA GLN A 38 5.37 -15.64 1.93
C GLN A 38 5.74 -14.54 2.94
N LEU A 39 5.58 -14.85 4.23
CA LEU A 39 6.05 -13.97 5.30
C LEU A 39 7.53 -14.20 5.57
N VAL A 40 8.32 -13.15 5.41
CA VAL A 40 9.77 -13.16 5.58
C VAL A 40 10.17 -12.24 6.73
N PRO A 41 11.00 -12.72 7.70
CA PRO A 41 11.49 -11.87 8.78
C PRO A 41 12.51 -10.84 8.28
N VAL A 42 12.49 -9.65 8.92
CA VAL A 42 13.41 -8.56 8.62
C VAL A 42 14.26 -8.24 9.83
N GLU A 43 15.57 -8.29 9.64
CA GLU A 43 16.54 -7.87 10.65
C GLU A 43 16.82 -6.38 10.54
N VAL A 44 16.85 -5.71 11.70
CA VAL A 44 17.16 -4.29 11.84
C VAL A 44 18.25 -4.08 12.90
N GLN A 45 18.83 -2.90 12.95
CA GLN A 45 19.79 -2.50 13.97
C GLN A 45 19.24 -1.30 14.78
N PRO A 46 19.16 -1.40 16.12
CA PRO A 46 19.39 -2.59 16.96
C PRO A 46 18.42 -3.75 16.65
N PRO A 47 18.81 -5.00 16.96
CA PRO A 47 17.99 -6.17 16.64
C PRO A 47 16.62 -6.12 17.34
N VAL A 48 15.56 -6.44 16.59
CA VAL A 48 14.20 -6.63 17.09
C VAL A 48 13.83 -8.10 16.91
N THR A 49 13.99 -8.90 17.95
CA THR A 49 13.65 -10.33 17.92
C THR A 49 12.14 -10.53 18.07
N GLU A 50 11.53 -9.79 18.98
CA GLU A 50 10.09 -9.81 19.23
C GLU A 50 9.60 -8.40 19.55
N LEU A 51 8.52 -7.99 18.89
CA LEU A 51 7.87 -6.71 19.15
C LEU A 51 7.08 -6.78 20.45
N THR A 52 7.34 -5.86 21.34
CA THR A 52 6.57 -5.70 22.59
C THR A 52 5.23 -4.99 22.32
N PRO A 53 4.21 -5.17 23.20
CA PRO A 53 2.96 -4.42 23.13
C PRO A 53 3.16 -2.90 23.04
N PHE A 54 4.10 -2.37 23.81
CA PHE A 54 4.44 -0.95 23.79
C PHE A 54 4.99 -0.49 22.42
N GLN A 55 5.85 -1.28 21.79
CA GLN A 55 6.41 -0.93 20.48
C GLN A 55 5.35 -0.90 19.38
N THR A 56 4.45 -1.90 19.35
CA THR A 56 3.37 -1.94 18.35
C THR A 56 2.34 -0.84 18.58
N GLU A 57 2.02 -0.51 19.83
CA GLU A 57 1.13 0.61 20.16
C GLU A 57 1.73 1.95 19.74
N VAL A 58 2.98 2.23 20.11
CA VAL A 58 3.67 3.47 19.72
C VAL A 58 3.81 3.57 18.21
N PHE A 59 4.09 2.47 17.52
CA PHE A 59 4.12 2.42 16.06
C PHE A 59 2.77 2.83 15.47
N ALA A 60 1.69 2.21 15.91
CA ALA A 60 0.33 2.50 15.47
C ALA A 60 -0.07 3.97 15.71
N LEU A 61 0.18 4.48 16.92
CA LEU A 61 -0.15 5.87 17.28
C LEU A 61 0.63 6.90 16.46
N ASN A 62 1.89 6.62 16.13
CA ASN A 62 2.66 7.51 15.25
C ASN A 62 2.12 7.51 13.82
N LEU A 63 1.67 6.36 13.28
CA LEU A 63 1.03 6.32 11.96
C LEU A 63 -0.28 7.11 11.93
N ILE A 64 -1.06 7.10 13.02
CA ILE A 64 -2.29 7.87 13.17
C ILE A 64 -2.00 9.38 13.19
N GLY A 65 -0.81 9.80 13.67
CA GLY A 65 -0.34 11.19 13.60
C GLY A 65 -1.24 12.21 14.32
N GLY A 66 -1.90 11.83 15.42
CA GLY A 66 -2.78 12.72 16.19
C GLY A 66 -4.18 12.91 15.59
N ASN A 67 -4.55 12.17 14.54
CA ASN A 67 -5.90 12.22 13.97
C ASN A 67 -6.94 11.64 14.92
N ARG A 68 -7.72 12.52 15.56
CA ARG A 68 -8.71 12.16 16.60
C ARG A 68 -9.80 11.22 16.09
N ARG A 69 -10.20 11.31 14.83
CA ARG A 69 -11.20 10.41 14.22
C ARG A 69 -10.66 9.00 14.14
N LEU A 70 -9.45 8.82 13.61
CA LEU A 70 -8.80 7.52 13.48
C LEU A 70 -8.56 6.88 14.86
N LEU A 71 -8.12 7.68 15.84
CA LEU A 71 -7.95 7.18 17.20
C LEU A 71 -9.27 6.72 17.82
N ARG A 72 -10.35 7.48 17.62
CA ARG A 72 -11.69 7.09 18.08
C ARG A 72 -12.14 5.80 17.41
N ASP A 73 -11.99 5.68 16.08
CA ASP A 73 -12.37 4.47 15.34
C ASP A 73 -11.58 3.26 15.85
N LEU A 74 -10.26 3.38 16.06
CA LEU A 74 -9.43 2.31 16.61
C LEU A 74 -9.91 1.85 17.99
N VAL A 75 -10.23 2.78 18.89
CA VAL A 75 -10.67 2.45 20.25
C VAL A 75 -12.10 1.89 20.28
N THR A 76 -13.03 2.43 19.47
CA THR A 76 -14.45 2.06 19.53
C THR A 76 -14.82 0.90 18.62
N LYS A 77 -14.18 0.81 17.45
CA LYS A 77 -14.45 -0.24 16.43
C LYS A 77 -13.42 -1.35 16.44
N GLY A 78 -12.30 -1.13 17.15
CA GLY A 78 -11.18 -2.08 17.18
C GLY A 78 -10.27 -2.02 15.94
N SER A 79 -10.54 -1.12 14.97
CA SER A 79 -9.69 -0.93 13.80
C SER A 79 -9.85 0.45 13.16
N CYS A 80 -8.84 0.86 12.41
CA CYS A 80 -8.92 2.03 11.52
C CYS A 80 -8.05 1.84 10.27
N ASP A 81 -8.47 2.47 9.17
CA ASP A 81 -7.75 2.54 7.90
C ASP A 81 -7.23 3.96 7.67
N LEU A 82 -6.00 4.05 7.18
CA LEU A 82 -5.37 5.31 6.81
C LEU A 82 -4.42 5.17 5.63
N SER A 83 -4.01 6.29 5.08
CA SER A 83 -2.91 6.34 4.11
C SER A 83 -1.66 6.88 4.79
N TYR A 84 -0.51 6.28 4.49
CA TYR A 84 0.79 6.73 4.96
C TYR A 84 1.73 6.92 3.77
N SER A 85 2.51 8.01 3.78
CA SER A 85 3.54 8.26 2.76
C SER A 85 4.92 8.30 3.42
N LEU A 86 5.84 7.51 2.89
CA LEU A 86 7.24 7.53 3.28
C LEU A 86 8.00 8.44 2.30
N ASP A 87 8.51 9.57 2.79
CA ASP A 87 9.33 10.53 2.03
C ASP A 87 8.72 10.95 0.68
N ASP A 88 7.39 11.02 0.59
CA ASP A 88 6.60 11.29 -0.62
C ASP A 88 6.90 10.36 -1.82
N LYS A 89 7.68 9.30 -1.60
CA LYS A 89 8.10 8.37 -2.65
C LYS A 89 7.33 7.07 -2.66
N VAL A 90 6.96 6.57 -1.48
CA VAL A 90 6.24 5.30 -1.34
C VAL A 90 4.98 5.55 -0.53
N ARG A 91 3.86 5.12 -1.06
CA ARG A 91 2.55 5.23 -0.41
C ARG A 91 2.08 3.87 0.09
N PHE A 92 1.41 3.89 1.24
CA PHE A 92 0.82 2.71 1.85
C PHE A 92 -0.65 2.95 2.15
N ARG A 93 -1.46 1.91 1.94
CA ARG A 93 -2.71 1.74 2.65
C ARG A 93 -2.40 1.02 3.95
N VAL A 94 -2.79 1.59 5.06
CA VAL A 94 -2.50 1.06 6.39
C VAL A 94 -3.81 0.65 7.05
N ASN A 95 -3.85 -0.57 7.57
CA ASN A 95 -4.88 -1.02 8.48
C ASN A 95 -4.24 -1.26 9.85
N ILE A 96 -4.78 -0.61 10.88
CA ILE A 96 -4.41 -0.81 12.28
C ILE A 96 -5.60 -1.47 12.96
N PHE A 97 -5.37 -2.54 13.70
CA PHE A 97 -6.43 -3.28 14.37
C PHE A 97 -6.00 -3.84 15.70
N SER A 98 -6.99 -4.06 16.57
CA SER A 98 -6.80 -4.72 17.87
C SER A 98 -6.95 -6.22 17.72
N GLN A 99 -5.94 -6.96 18.20
CA GLN A 99 -5.94 -8.42 18.25
C GLN A 99 -5.50 -8.86 19.65
N LYS A 100 -6.35 -9.62 20.36
CA LYS A 100 -6.09 -10.10 21.73
C LYS A 100 -5.69 -8.97 22.70
N GLY A 101 -6.27 -7.78 22.53
CA GLY A 101 -5.99 -6.62 23.37
C GLY A 101 -4.73 -5.83 22.99
N TYR A 102 -4.03 -6.18 21.94
CA TYR A 102 -2.84 -5.49 21.43
C TYR A 102 -3.08 -4.94 20.02
N TYR A 103 -2.38 -3.87 19.66
CA TYR A 103 -2.45 -3.32 18.30
C TYR A 103 -1.49 -4.03 17.36
N SER A 104 -2.00 -4.32 16.18
CA SER A 104 -1.22 -4.77 15.02
C SER A 104 -1.43 -3.81 13.88
N SER A 105 -0.41 -3.66 13.02
CA SER A 105 -0.47 -2.79 11.85
C SER A 105 -0.01 -3.55 10.61
N VAL A 106 -0.80 -3.45 9.54
CA VAL A 106 -0.44 -3.96 8.21
C VAL A 106 -0.39 -2.77 7.25
N LEU A 107 0.77 -2.61 6.59
CA LEU A 107 1.00 -1.54 5.62
C LEU A 107 1.12 -2.17 4.23
N ARG A 108 0.09 -2.04 3.40
CA ARG A 108 0.11 -2.47 2.00
C ARG A 108 0.75 -1.40 1.14
N LYS A 109 1.85 -1.77 0.48
CA LYS A 109 2.53 -0.90 -0.48
C LYS A 109 1.62 -0.66 -1.69
N LEU A 110 1.46 0.61 -2.06
CA LEU A 110 0.72 1.00 -3.24
C LEU A 110 1.70 1.23 -4.40
N GLU A 111 1.39 0.66 -5.53
CA GLU A 111 2.12 0.96 -6.76
C GLU A 111 1.85 2.42 -7.16
N THR A 112 2.91 3.22 -7.20
CA THR A 112 2.84 4.64 -7.57
C THR A 112 3.12 4.88 -9.05
N LYS A 113 3.76 3.92 -9.72
CA LYS A 113 3.98 4.01 -11.16
C LYS A 113 2.74 3.56 -11.89
N ILE A 114 2.13 4.49 -12.62
CA ILE A 114 1.07 4.17 -13.55
C ILE A 114 1.71 3.41 -14.73
N PRO A 115 1.25 2.19 -15.04
CA PRO A 115 1.82 1.43 -16.14
C PRO A 115 1.52 2.12 -17.47
N SER A 116 2.48 2.15 -18.37
CA SER A 116 2.25 2.56 -19.75
C SER A 116 1.75 1.38 -20.59
N ILE A 117 1.00 1.64 -21.67
CA ILE A 117 0.59 0.59 -22.63
C ILE A 117 1.81 -0.14 -23.18
N GLY A 118 2.93 0.58 -23.40
CA GLY A 118 4.17 0.01 -23.92
C GLY A 118 4.96 -0.85 -22.93
N SER A 119 4.68 -0.77 -21.61
CA SER A 119 5.35 -1.61 -20.60
C SER A 119 4.76 -3.02 -20.46
N PHE A 120 3.63 -3.27 -21.09
CA PHE A 120 2.98 -4.58 -21.16
C PHE A 120 2.74 -4.94 -22.62
N ASN A 121 2.76 -6.22 -22.95
CA ASN A 121 2.40 -6.71 -24.30
C ASN A 121 0.89 -6.64 -24.52
N PHE A 122 0.32 -5.42 -24.41
CA PHE A 122 -1.08 -5.22 -24.70
C PHE A 122 -1.35 -5.31 -26.20
N PRO A 123 -2.48 -5.91 -26.61
CA PRO A 123 -2.92 -5.89 -27.99
C PRO A 123 -3.13 -4.46 -28.52
N ASP A 124 -2.98 -4.25 -29.82
CA ASP A 124 -3.21 -2.95 -30.48
C ASP A 124 -4.60 -2.35 -30.23
N SER A 125 -5.57 -3.20 -29.90
CA SER A 125 -6.90 -2.77 -29.48
C SER A 125 -6.90 -1.79 -28.31
N PHE A 126 -5.92 -1.90 -27.37
CA PHE A 126 -5.81 -0.97 -26.23
C PHE A 126 -5.46 0.45 -26.69
N THR A 127 -4.59 0.57 -27.69
CA THR A 127 -4.27 1.88 -28.30
C THR A 127 -5.48 2.46 -29.04
N LYS A 128 -6.28 1.62 -29.69
CA LYS A 128 -7.52 2.05 -30.35
C LYS A 128 -8.55 2.52 -29.34
N MET A 129 -8.76 1.79 -28.23
CA MET A 129 -9.66 2.17 -27.14
C MET A 129 -9.33 3.55 -26.56
N ALA A 130 -8.05 3.91 -26.44
CA ALA A 130 -7.64 5.22 -25.93
C ALA A 130 -8.02 6.40 -26.86
N ARG A 131 -8.34 6.11 -28.14
CA ARG A 131 -8.73 7.11 -29.14
C ARG A 131 -10.23 7.30 -29.29
N GLU A 132 -11.03 6.39 -28.72
CA GLU A 132 -12.48 6.50 -28.78
C GLU A 132 -12.98 7.77 -28.10
N VAL A 133 -13.98 8.41 -28.68
CA VAL A 133 -14.51 9.71 -28.21
C VAL A 133 -15.75 9.51 -27.35
N ASN A 134 -16.47 8.44 -27.55
CA ASN A 134 -17.70 8.10 -26.83
C ASN A 134 -17.87 6.58 -26.76
N GLY A 135 -18.77 6.13 -25.89
CA GLY A 135 -19.08 4.72 -25.72
C GLY A 135 -18.78 4.21 -24.31
N LEU A 136 -18.78 2.89 -24.16
CA LEU A 136 -18.54 2.20 -22.91
C LEU A 136 -17.49 1.08 -23.15
N ILE A 137 -16.46 1.06 -22.33
CA ILE A 137 -15.46 0.00 -22.32
C ILE A 137 -15.56 -0.74 -20.98
N LEU A 138 -15.73 -2.05 -21.03
CA LEU A 138 -15.87 -2.91 -19.85
C LEU A 138 -14.63 -3.80 -19.69
N PHE A 139 -14.01 -3.76 -18.51
CA PHE A 139 -12.95 -4.69 -18.11
C PHE A 139 -13.53 -5.73 -17.14
N THR A 140 -13.63 -6.97 -17.58
CA THR A 140 -14.16 -8.08 -16.80
C THR A 140 -13.11 -9.14 -16.51
N GLY A 141 -13.27 -9.88 -15.44
CA GLY A 141 -12.36 -10.96 -15.04
C GLY A 141 -12.25 -11.12 -13.54
N ALA A 142 -11.57 -12.19 -13.07
CA ALA A 142 -11.36 -12.48 -11.65
C ALA A 142 -10.48 -11.41 -10.96
N THR A 143 -10.42 -11.42 -9.64
CA THR A 143 -9.50 -10.56 -8.87
C THR A 143 -8.05 -10.92 -9.22
N GLY A 144 -7.18 -9.91 -9.34
CA GLY A 144 -5.76 -10.11 -9.68
C GLY A 144 -5.45 -10.26 -11.17
N THR A 145 -6.45 -10.29 -12.08
CA THR A 145 -6.24 -10.45 -13.53
C THR A 145 -5.79 -9.18 -14.27
N GLY A 146 -5.49 -8.10 -13.53
CA GLY A 146 -4.95 -6.87 -14.13
C GLY A 146 -6.01 -5.90 -14.68
N LYS A 147 -7.31 -6.05 -14.36
CA LYS A 147 -8.38 -5.13 -14.83
C LYS A 147 -8.09 -3.66 -14.55
N THR A 148 -7.82 -3.35 -13.28
CA THR A 148 -7.51 -1.97 -12.85
C THR A 148 -6.21 -1.47 -13.46
N THR A 149 -5.21 -2.33 -13.59
CA THR A 149 -3.93 -2.02 -14.22
C THR A 149 -4.12 -1.68 -15.70
N SER A 150 -4.91 -2.48 -16.41
CA SER A 150 -5.24 -2.26 -17.83
C SER A 150 -6.00 -0.95 -18.03
N MET A 151 -6.99 -0.70 -17.19
CA MET A 151 -7.76 0.55 -17.21
C MET A 151 -6.86 1.76 -16.93
N ALA A 152 -5.99 1.67 -15.92
CA ALA A 152 -5.05 2.73 -15.58
C ALA A 152 -4.07 3.02 -16.73
N ALA A 153 -3.60 2.00 -17.45
CA ALA A 153 -2.73 2.16 -18.61
C ALA A 153 -3.41 2.92 -19.76
N ILE A 154 -4.69 2.64 -20.04
CA ILE A 154 -5.47 3.37 -21.06
C ILE A 154 -5.71 4.82 -20.60
N LEU A 155 -6.10 5.03 -19.36
CA LEU A 155 -6.32 6.39 -18.82
C LEU A 155 -5.03 7.21 -18.87
N ASN A 156 -3.88 6.60 -18.53
CA ASN A 156 -2.58 7.25 -18.64
C ASN A 156 -2.28 7.65 -20.09
N ARG A 157 -2.53 6.78 -21.05
CA ARG A 157 -2.36 7.07 -22.46
C ARG A 157 -3.24 8.23 -22.95
N ILE A 158 -4.51 8.25 -22.52
CA ILE A 158 -5.43 9.34 -22.80
C ILE A 158 -4.87 10.66 -22.24
N ASN A 159 -4.40 10.65 -21.01
CA ASN A 159 -3.85 11.81 -20.33
C ASN A 159 -2.55 12.33 -20.99
N GLU A 160 -1.74 11.45 -21.55
CA GLU A 160 -0.52 11.81 -22.28
C GLU A 160 -0.80 12.38 -23.68
N GLU A 161 -1.80 11.84 -24.39
CA GLU A 161 -2.06 12.18 -25.80
C GLU A 161 -3.14 13.24 -26.00
N ARG A 162 -3.98 13.50 -24.98
CA ARG A 162 -5.17 14.35 -25.13
C ARG A 162 -5.32 15.31 -23.95
N ALA A 163 -5.58 16.58 -24.25
CA ALA A 163 -5.96 17.58 -23.25
C ALA A 163 -7.46 17.43 -22.92
N VAL A 164 -7.82 16.47 -22.08
CA VAL A 164 -9.21 16.17 -21.69
C VAL A 164 -9.36 16.12 -20.16
N HIS A 165 -10.55 16.36 -19.68
CA HIS A 165 -10.89 16.23 -18.27
C HIS A 165 -11.25 14.79 -17.96
N ILE A 166 -10.46 14.12 -17.11
CA ILE A 166 -10.69 12.72 -16.68
C ILE A 166 -11.24 12.73 -15.26
N VAL A 167 -12.36 12.09 -15.04
CA VAL A 167 -12.97 11.93 -13.72
C VAL A 167 -12.97 10.44 -13.36
N THR A 168 -12.49 10.12 -12.16
CA THR A 168 -12.53 8.76 -11.59
C THR A 168 -13.36 8.75 -10.32
N LEU A 169 -14.13 7.67 -10.10
CA LEU A 169 -15.01 7.48 -8.95
C LEU A 169 -14.55 6.27 -8.12
#